data_397d6167a42975d3bcbc80e294268241
#
_entry.id   397d6167a42975d3bcbc80e294268241
#
_cell.length_a   1.000
_cell.length_b   1.000
_cell.length_c   1.000
_cell.angle_alpha   90.00
_cell.angle_beta   90.00
_cell.angle_gamma   90.00
#
_symmetry.space_group_name_H-M   'P 1'
#
loop_
_entity.id
_entity.type
_entity.pdbx_description
1 polymer ?
#
loop_
_entity_poly.entity_id
_entity_poly.type
_entity_poly.pdbx_seq_one_letter_code
_entity_poly.pdbx_strand_id
1 'polypeptide(L)'
;AKSMATTLDVVEGMQFDQGYLSPYFVTDAERMEAVIEDPYILIHEKKISGMKDMLPLLEKIARSGRPLLIIAEDVEGEAIATLVVNKLRGGLKVAAVKAPGFGDRRKAMLEDIAILTGGQLISEDLGIKLETVTPAMLGRAKKVVIEKEKTTIVDGAGKKKDIEARVSQIKAQIEETTSDYDKEKLQERLAKLAGGVAVIKVGGATEVEVKEKKDRVEDALNATRAAVEEGIVPGGGTALLRAKKAVGKITSDNADVQAGINIVLKAIEAPARQIAENAGVEGSIVIGKIMESKSETFGFDAANDEYVDLIEKGIVDPAKVVRRALQDAASVAGLLVTTEAMVAETPKEPSAPAMPGGGGGMGGMGGMGGMGGMGGTGPAPGSDAGTSMLRLPPANAGLDYQLNSVGFNHEGQ
;
A
#
# COMPACT_ATOMS: atom_id res chain seq x y z
N ALA A 1 12.67 13.99 7.49
CA ALA A 1 12.76 15.23 8.27
C ALA A 1 14.24 15.61 8.43
N LYS A 2 14.54 16.91 8.50
CA LYS A 2 15.92 17.40 8.78
C LYS A 2 16.22 17.47 10.28
N SER A 3 15.48 16.69 11.09
CA SER A 3 15.56 16.66 12.55
C SER A 3 15.89 15.25 13.03
N MET A 4 16.64 15.14 14.12
CA MET A 4 16.91 13.86 14.78
C MET A 4 15.70 13.32 15.56
N ALA A 5 14.77 14.20 15.93
CA ALA A 5 13.57 13.83 16.68
C ALA A 5 12.41 13.46 15.76
N THR A 6 11.68 12.42 16.13
CA THR A 6 10.38 12.09 15.51
C THR A 6 9.30 12.98 16.16
N THR A 7 8.46 13.63 15.34
CA THR A 7 7.37 14.49 15.80
C THR A 7 6.04 14.06 15.21
N LEU A 8 4.97 14.31 15.95
CA LEU A 8 3.58 14.14 15.52
C LEU A 8 2.93 15.51 15.40
N ASP A 9 2.50 15.86 14.20
CA ASP A 9 1.75 17.08 13.95
C ASP A 9 0.34 16.71 13.47
N VAL A 10 -0.66 17.39 13.99
CA VAL A 10 -2.02 17.31 13.46
C VAL A 10 -2.28 18.57 12.64
N VAL A 11 -2.62 18.37 11.36
CA VAL A 11 -2.85 19.45 10.40
C VAL A 11 -4.25 19.37 9.83
N GLU A 12 -4.75 20.48 9.31
CA GLU A 12 -6.01 20.48 8.55
C GLU A 12 -5.88 19.55 7.35
N GLY A 13 -6.83 18.66 7.20
CA GLY A 13 -6.75 17.65 6.13
C GLY A 13 -7.94 16.72 6.15
N MET A 14 -8.03 15.88 5.11
CA MET A 14 -9.10 14.90 4.98
C MET A 14 -8.59 13.65 4.27
N GLN A 15 -9.07 12.49 4.71
CA GLN A 15 -8.91 11.24 4.00
C GLN A 15 -10.27 10.72 3.53
N PHE A 16 -10.34 10.21 2.30
CA PHE A 16 -11.52 9.57 1.77
C PHE A 16 -11.17 8.33 0.94
N ASP A 17 -12.12 7.39 0.83
CA ASP A 17 -11.93 6.05 0.28
C ASP A 17 -12.17 6.04 -1.24
N GLN A 18 -11.34 6.78 -1.97
CA GLN A 18 -11.25 6.77 -3.43
C GLN A 18 -9.78 6.95 -3.80
N GLY A 19 -9.25 6.05 -4.61
CA GLY A 19 -7.86 6.09 -5.07
C GLY A 19 -7.72 6.64 -6.49
N TYR A 20 -6.52 6.49 -7.06
CA TYR A 20 -6.23 6.97 -8.40
C TYR A 20 -7.03 6.20 -9.45
N LEU A 21 -7.52 6.92 -10.47
CA LEU A 21 -8.28 6.34 -11.59
C LEU A 21 -7.43 5.53 -12.56
N SER A 22 -6.11 5.70 -12.53
CA SER A 22 -5.18 4.97 -13.38
C SER A 22 -3.85 4.74 -12.66
N PRO A 23 -3.28 3.52 -12.72
CA PRO A 23 -1.94 3.24 -12.20
C PRO A 23 -0.85 4.11 -12.82
N TYR A 24 -1.08 4.64 -14.01
CA TYR A 24 -0.15 5.56 -14.66
C TYR A 24 -0.02 6.91 -13.94
N PHE A 25 -0.88 7.22 -12.97
CA PHE A 25 -0.73 8.40 -12.10
C PHE A 25 0.26 8.18 -10.94
N VAL A 26 0.70 6.97 -10.70
CA VAL A 26 1.70 6.64 -9.67
C VAL A 26 3.00 7.39 -9.89
N THR A 27 3.57 7.93 -8.81
CA THR A 27 4.86 8.62 -8.78
C THR A 27 5.91 7.88 -7.96
N ASP A 28 5.46 7.05 -7.02
CA ASP A 28 6.28 6.15 -6.20
C ASP A 28 5.89 4.71 -6.52
N ALA A 29 6.68 4.04 -7.36
CA ALA A 29 6.38 2.69 -7.83
C ALA A 29 6.56 1.63 -6.74
N GLU A 30 7.42 1.85 -5.75
CA GLU A 30 7.64 0.90 -4.66
C GLU A 30 6.41 0.81 -3.76
N ARG A 31 5.73 1.93 -3.53
CA ARG A 31 4.54 2.05 -2.69
C ARG A 31 3.23 2.03 -3.46
N MET A 32 3.31 2.10 -4.78
CA MET A 32 2.14 2.25 -5.64
C MET A 32 1.28 3.47 -5.26
N GLU A 33 1.94 4.59 -4.97
CA GLU A 33 1.31 5.86 -4.57
C GLU A 33 1.58 6.97 -5.59
N ALA A 34 0.60 7.86 -5.75
CA ALA A 34 0.80 9.14 -6.40
C ALA A 34 0.94 10.24 -5.34
N VAL A 35 2.15 10.74 -5.16
CA VAL A 35 2.46 11.83 -4.22
C VAL A 35 2.58 13.13 -4.97
N ILE A 36 1.77 14.12 -4.60
CA ILE A 36 1.69 15.41 -5.27
C ILE A 36 1.91 16.52 -4.24
N GLU A 37 2.93 17.31 -4.43
CA GLU A 37 3.28 18.45 -3.56
C GLU A 37 2.78 19.77 -4.16
N ASP A 38 2.23 20.64 -3.32
CA ASP A 38 1.68 21.97 -3.68
C ASP A 38 0.71 21.93 -4.87
N PRO A 39 -0.24 20.96 -4.97
CA PRO A 39 -1.13 20.85 -6.11
C PRO A 39 -2.17 21.97 -6.15
N TYR A 40 -2.60 22.28 -7.38
CA TYR A 40 -3.95 22.80 -7.60
C TYR A 40 -4.95 21.63 -7.53
N ILE A 41 -6.15 21.87 -6.98
CA ILE A 41 -7.19 20.85 -6.81
C ILE A 41 -8.46 21.34 -7.54
N LEU A 42 -8.80 20.68 -8.64
CA LEU A 42 -10.07 20.88 -9.34
C LEU A 42 -11.12 19.98 -8.70
N ILE A 43 -12.21 20.58 -8.25
CA ILE A 43 -13.33 19.88 -7.59
C ILE A 43 -14.54 20.06 -8.49
N HIS A 44 -14.96 18.98 -9.18
CA HIS A 44 -16.04 19.02 -10.18
C HIS A 44 -17.14 18.04 -9.82
N GLU A 45 -18.39 18.48 -9.91
CA GLU A 45 -19.56 17.70 -9.50
C GLU A 45 -19.86 16.54 -10.48
N LYS A 46 -19.71 16.78 -11.78
CA LYS A 46 -20.08 15.84 -12.85
C LYS A 46 -18.89 15.02 -13.36
N LYS A 47 -19.19 14.08 -14.23
CA LYS A 47 -18.19 13.32 -14.97
C LYS A 47 -17.47 14.20 -16.00
N ILE A 48 -16.19 13.87 -16.22
CA ILE A 48 -15.37 14.48 -17.26
C ILE A 48 -14.99 13.40 -18.26
N SER A 49 -15.60 13.44 -19.46
CA SER A 49 -15.34 12.47 -20.53
C SER A 49 -14.60 13.07 -21.72
N GLY A 50 -14.79 14.36 -22.00
CA GLY A 50 -14.12 15.09 -23.07
C GLY A 50 -13.09 16.08 -22.54
N MET A 51 -12.10 16.40 -23.36
CA MET A 51 -11.02 17.34 -22.98
C MET A 51 -11.30 18.79 -23.34
N LYS A 52 -12.23 19.04 -24.26
CA LYS A 52 -12.45 20.38 -24.84
C LYS A 52 -12.64 21.45 -23.77
N ASP A 53 -13.49 21.18 -22.78
CA ASP A 53 -13.85 22.17 -21.75
C ASP A 53 -12.76 22.35 -20.69
N MET A 54 -11.81 21.39 -20.60
CA MET A 54 -10.67 21.45 -19.71
C MET A 54 -9.42 22.10 -20.33
N LEU A 55 -9.30 22.15 -21.66
CA LEU A 55 -8.09 22.64 -22.34
C LEU A 55 -7.65 24.03 -21.85
N PRO A 56 -8.54 25.02 -21.71
CA PRO A 56 -8.10 26.36 -21.25
C PRO A 56 -7.51 26.36 -19.85
N LEU A 57 -8.02 25.48 -18.97
CA LEU A 57 -7.48 25.31 -17.61
C LEU A 57 -6.13 24.59 -17.65
N LEU A 58 -6.04 23.46 -18.36
CA LEU A 58 -4.82 22.65 -18.45
C LEU A 58 -3.65 23.41 -19.02
N GLU A 59 -3.86 24.28 -20.02
CA GLU A 59 -2.82 25.17 -20.55
C GLU A 59 -2.28 26.13 -19.49
N LYS A 60 -3.17 26.72 -18.67
CA LYS A 60 -2.76 27.61 -17.57
C LYS A 60 -1.96 26.85 -16.50
N ILE A 61 -2.40 25.62 -16.16
CA ILE A 61 -1.72 24.76 -15.20
C ILE A 61 -0.36 24.33 -15.73
N ALA A 62 -0.26 23.88 -16.99
CA ALA A 62 1.00 23.50 -17.60
C ALA A 62 2.02 24.66 -17.59
N ARG A 63 1.59 25.88 -17.91
CA ARG A 63 2.43 27.10 -17.85
C ARG A 63 2.88 27.43 -16.43
N SER A 64 2.08 27.12 -15.41
CA SER A 64 2.44 27.36 -14.01
C SER A 64 3.48 26.37 -13.47
N GLY A 65 3.67 25.22 -14.13
CA GLY A 65 4.52 24.12 -13.69
C GLY A 65 4.06 23.40 -12.43
N ARG A 66 2.91 23.80 -11.84
CA ARG A 66 2.35 23.19 -10.64
C ARG A 66 1.56 21.94 -10.98
N PRO A 67 1.55 20.94 -10.10
CA PRO A 67 0.71 19.76 -10.26
C PRO A 67 -0.77 20.07 -10.17
N LEU A 68 -1.60 19.21 -10.79
CA LEU A 68 -3.06 19.27 -10.73
C LEU A 68 -3.61 17.96 -10.20
N LEU A 69 -4.44 18.03 -9.17
CA LEU A 69 -5.35 16.95 -8.78
C LEU A 69 -6.74 17.26 -9.32
N ILE A 70 -7.37 16.28 -9.95
CA ILE A 70 -8.75 16.35 -10.40
C ILE A 70 -9.60 15.44 -9.51
N ILE A 71 -10.60 15.99 -8.85
CA ILE A 71 -11.62 15.27 -8.09
C ILE A 71 -12.93 15.49 -8.80
N ALA A 72 -13.49 14.46 -9.43
CA ALA A 72 -14.73 14.54 -10.18
C ALA A 72 -15.58 13.30 -9.94
N GLU A 73 -16.88 13.34 -10.31
CA GLU A 73 -17.72 12.13 -10.24
C GLU A 73 -17.03 10.94 -10.90
N ASP A 74 -16.49 11.15 -12.10
CA ASP A 74 -15.60 10.23 -12.80
C ASP A 74 -14.75 10.99 -13.81
N VAL A 75 -13.62 10.42 -14.23
CA VAL A 75 -12.83 10.90 -15.37
C VAL A 75 -12.61 9.72 -16.29
N GLU A 76 -13.26 9.73 -17.44
CA GLU A 76 -13.34 8.58 -18.34
C GLU A 76 -13.05 8.93 -19.80
N GLY A 77 -12.99 7.93 -20.68
CA GLY A 77 -12.89 8.10 -22.12
C GLY A 77 -11.65 8.88 -22.57
N GLU A 78 -11.87 9.89 -23.42
CA GLU A 78 -10.80 10.74 -23.97
C GLU A 78 -10.06 11.53 -22.88
N ALA A 79 -10.79 11.94 -21.83
CA ALA A 79 -10.22 12.76 -20.78
C ALA A 79 -9.10 12.04 -20.02
N ILE A 80 -9.37 10.84 -19.52
CA ILE A 80 -8.35 10.08 -18.76
C ILE A 80 -7.17 9.69 -19.65
N ALA A 81 -7.43 9.27 -20.91
CA ALA A 81 -6.39 8.91 -21.86
C ALA A 81 -5.44 10.09 -22.14
N THR A 82 -6.00 11.27 -22.36
CA THR A 82 -5.21 12.49 -22.62
C THR A 82 -4.40 12.92 -21.40
N LEU A 83 -4.97 12.85 -20.20
CA LEU A 83 -4.24 13.17 -18.96
C LEU A 83 -3.06 12.22 -18.75
N VAL A 84 -3.27 10.92 -18.93
CA VAL A 84 -2.21 9.91 -18.81
C VAL A 84 -1.09 10.15 -19.83
N VAL A 85 -1.42 10.36 -21.10
CA VAL A 85 -0.43 10.61 -22.16
C VAL A 85 0.40 11.87 -21.85
N ASN A 86 -0.24 12.96 -21.43
CA ASN A 86 0.47 14.21 -21.11
C ASN A 86 1.35 14.05 -19.87
N LYS A 87 0.92 13.26 -18.87
CA LYS A 87 1.76 12.94 -17.71
C LYS A 87 3.00 12.14 -18.13
N LEU A 88 2.82 11.06 -18.91
CA LEU A 88 3.92 10.21 -19.37
C LEU A 88 4.93 10.97 -20.23
N ARG A 89 4.47 11.93 -21.01
CA ARG A 89 5.34 12.82 -21.81
C ARG A 89 6.02 13.92 -20.98
N GLY A 90 5.71 14.00 -19.67
CA GLY A 90 6.28 15.05 -18.79
C GLY A 90 5.71 16.46 -19.01
N GLY A 91 4.70 16.61 -19.85
CA GLY A 91 4.06 17.90 -20.13
C GLY A 91 3.13 18.40 -19.02
N LEU A 92 2.59 17.48 -18.20
CA LEU A 92 1.66 17.81 -17.13
C LEU A 92 1.88 16.90 -15.92
N LYS A 93 2.00 17.49 -14.76
CA LYS A 93 1.98 16.74 -13.48
C LYS A 93 0.53 16.65 -13.00
N VAL A 94 -0.13 15.52 -13.23
CA VAL A 94 -1.55 15.37 -12.96
C VAL A 94 -1.88 14.01 -12.36
N ALA A 95 -2.90 13.99 -11.51
CA ALA A 95 -3.61 12.79 -11.09
C ALA A 95 -5.12 13.07 -11.06
N ALA A 96 -5.91 12.01 -11.17
CA ALA A 96 -7.36 12.08 -11.11
C ALA A 96 -7.90 10.99 -10.18
N VAL A 97 -8.90 11.36 -9.38
CA VAL A 97 -9.60 10.49 -8.43
C VAL A 97 -11.11 10.69 -8.55
N LYS A 98 -11.87 9.67 -8.16
CA LYS A 98 -13.32 9.81 -8.04
C LYS A 98 -13.70 10.62 -6.81
N ALA A 99 -14.78 11.38 -6.92
CA ALA A 99 -15.40 12.03 -5.79
C ALA A 99 -15.98 11.01 -4.80
N PRO A 100 -15.79 11.19 -3.49
CA PRO A 100 -16.37 10.30 -2.49
C PRO A 100 -17.89 10.46 -2.39
N GLY A 101 -18.59 9.34 -2.15
CA GLY A 101 -20.04 9.31 -1.97
C GLY A 101 -20.85 9.29 -3.27
N PHE A 102 -22.17 9.34 -3.12
CA PHE A 102 -23.14 9.27 -4.23
C PHE A 102 -24.24 10.30 -4.04
N GLY A 103 -24.81 10.80 -5.15
CA GLY A 103 -25.93 11.77 -5.15
C GLY A 103 -25.61 13.02 -4.32
N ASP A 104 -26.58 13.49 -3.53
CA ASP A 104 -26.44 14.70 -2.71
C ASP A 104 -25.32 14.62 -1.69
N ARG A 105 -25.01 13.43 -1.19
CA ARG A 105 -23.88 13.22 -0.28
C ARG A 105 -22.54 13.49 -0.96
N ARG A 106 -22.38 13.09 -2.22
CA ARG A 106 -21.18 13.40 -3.01
C ARG A 106 -21.01 14.90 -3.14
N LYS A 107 -22.10 15.63 -3.45
CA LYS A 107 -22.08 17.09 -3.54
C LYS A 107 -21.65 17.74 -2.22
N ALA A 108 -22.24 17.29 -1.13
CA ALA A 108 -21.89 17.78 0.23
C ALA A 108 -20.42 17.50 0.59
N MET A 109 -19.88 16.32 0.24
CA MET A 109 -18.47 15.99 0.47
C MET A 109 -17.53 16.79 -0.43
N LEU A 110 -17.90 17.06 -1.68
CA LEU A 110 -17.13 17.92 -2.56
C LEU A 110 -17.10 19.37 -2.07
N GLU A 111 -18.19 19.88 -1.48
CA GLU A 111 -18.24 21.18 -0.81
C GLU A 111 -17.28 21.20 0.40
N ASP A 112 -17.27 20.14 1.21
CA ASP A 112 -16.36 20.04 2.36
C ASP A 112 -14.90 20.06 1.92
N ILE A 113 -14.56 19.36 0.83
CA ILE A 113 -13.21 19.36 0.23
C ILE A 113 -12.89 20.77 -0.31
N ALA A 114 -13.84 21.45 -0.92
CA ALA A 114 -13.66 22.82 -1.44
C ALA A 114 -13.34 23.79 -0.29
N ILE A 115 -14.08 23.73 0.81
CA ILE A 115 -13.84 24.56 2.00
C ILE A 115 -12.49 24.24 2.62
N LEU A 116 -12.15 22.95 2.77
CA LEU A 116 -10.87 22.50 3.34
C LEU A 116 -9.67 22.98 2.52
N THR A 117 -9.80 23.01 1.21
CA THR A 117 -8.70 23.36 0.29
C THR A 117 -8.70 24.82 -0.15
N GLY A 118 -9.70 25.58 0.27
CA GLY A 118 -9.88 26.99 -0.10
C GLY A 118 -10.24 27.19 -1.58
N GLY A 119 -10.80 26.16 -2.22
CA GLY A 119 -11.29 26.19 -3.61
C GLY A 119 -12.80 26.37 -3.71
N GLN A 120 -13.31 26.16 -4.90
CA GLN A 120 -14.75 26.21 -5.21
C GLN A 120 -15.19 24.88 -5.81
N LEU A 121 -16.40 24.44 -5.47
CA LEU A 121 -17.06 23.35 -6.19
C LEU A 121 -17.51 23.87 -7.56
N ILE A 122 -17.00 23.24 -8.61
CA ILE A 122 -17.39 23.53 -9.99
C ILE A 122 -18.66 22.73 -10.30
N SER A 123 -19.78 23.42 -10.32
CA SER A 123 -21.12 22.85 -10.54
C SER A 123 -21.93 23.77 -11.46
N GLU A 124 -22.63 23.17 -12.42
CA GLU A 124 -23.54 23.90 -13.28
C GLU A 124 -24.74 24.44 -12.51
N ASP A 125 -25.16 23.76 -11.44
CA ASP A 125 -26.23 24.23 -10.55
C ASP A 125 -25.85 25.56 -9.86
N LEU A 126 -24.55 25.77 -9.66
CA LEU A 126 -24.01 27.03 -9.14
C LEU A 126 -23.68 28.04 -10.26
N GLY A 127 -24.01 27.73 -11.49
CA GLY A 127 -23.76 28.57 -12.66
C GLY A 127 -22.30 28.57 -13.13
N ILE A 128 -21.47 27.64 -12.65
CA ILE A 128 -20.05 27.58 -12.98
C ILE A 128 -19.80 26.43 -13.95
N LYS A 129 -19.43 26.79 -15.19
CA LYS A 129 -19.06 25.81 -16.22
C LYS A 129 -17.57 25.51 -16.20
N LEU A 130 -17.19 24.27 -16.54
CA LEU A 130 -15.81 23.82 -16.53
C LEU A 130 -14.89 24.65 -17.43
N GLU A 131 -15.37 25.11 -18.58
CA GLU A 131 -14.67 25.96 -19.53
C GLU A 131 -14.28 27.36 -18.98
N THR A 132 -15.02 27.84 -17.96
CA THR A 132 -14.79 29.16 -17.35
C THR A 132 -13.85 29.11 -16.13
N VAL A 133 -13.42 27.92 -15.72
CA VAL A 133 -12.59 27.74 -14.53
C VAL A 133 -11.22 28.40 -14.67
N THR A 134 -10.83 29.07 -13.61
CA THR A 134 -9.52 29.72 -13.50
C THR A 134 -8.73 29.13 -12.35
N PRO A 135 -7.39 29.24 -12.35
CA PRO A 135 -6.57 28.76 -11.24
C PRO A 135 -6.91 29.36 -9.86
N ALA A 136 -7.54 30.53 -9.82
CA ALA A 136 -7.98 31.17 -8.58
C ALA A 136 -9.20 30.46 -7.92
N MET A 137 -9.96 29.68 -8.70
CA MET A 137 -11.11 28.89 -8.22
C MET A 137 -10.71 27.51 -7.72
N LEU A 138 -9.46 27.10 -7.98
CA LEU A 138 -8.96 25.79 -7.60
C LEU A 138 -8.56 25.76 -6.11
N GLY A 139 -8.83 24.63 -5.47
CA GLY A 139 -8.32 24.36 -4.14
C GLY A 139 -6.80 24.16 -4.15
N ARG A 140 -6.21 24.22 -2.96
CA ARG A 140 -4.77 23.99 -2.73
C ARG A 140 -4.57 23.15 -1.47
N ALA A 141 -3.48 22.41 -1.44
CA ALA A 141 -3.00 21.73 -0.25
C ALA A 141 -1.47 21.71 -0.30
N LYS A 142 -0.83 21.47 0.82
CA LYS A 142 0.61 21.30 0.87
C LYS A 142 1.05 19.99 0.21
N LYS A 143 0.27 18.93 0.41
CA LYS A 143 0.55 17.61 -0.13
C LYS A 143 -0.74 16.82 -0.32
N VAL A 144 -0.80 16.02 -1.37
CA VAL A 144 -1.82 14.98 -1.53
C VAL A 144 -1.14 13.65 -1.78
N VAL A 145 -1.59 12.61 -1.09
CA VAL A 145 -1.15 11.23 -1.29
C VAL A 145 -2.35 10.42 -1.78
N ILE A 146 -2.18 9.75 -2.90
CA ILE A 146 -3.23 8.97 -3.54
C ILE A 146 -2.73 7.53 -3.65
N GLU A 147 -3.35 6.66 -2.89
CA GLU A 147 -3.16 5.21 -2.91
C GLU A 147 -4.14 4.57 -3.92
N LYS A 148 -4.11 3.25 -4.03
CA LYS A 148 -5.04 2.52 -4.91
C LYS A 148 -6.52 2.72 -4.54
N GLU A 149 -6.83 2.88 -3.27
CA GLU A 149 -8.20 2.94 -2.75
C GLU A 149 -8.48 4.15 -1.86
N LYS A 150 -7.47 4.99 -1.60
CA LYS A 150 -7.58 6.13 -0.68
C LYS A 150 -6.89 7.36 -1.23
N THR A 151 -7.43 8.51 -0.86
CA THR A 151 -6.81 9.83 -1.11
C THR A 151 -6.74 10.60 0.20
N THR A 152 -5.55 11.09 0.53
CA THR A 152 -5.29 11.89 1.73
C THR A 152 -4.83 13.28 1.33
N ILE A 153 -5.60 14.29 1.68
CA ILE A 153 -5.27 15.70 1.53
C ILE A 153 -4.63 16.17 2.84
N VAL A 154 -3.42 16.67 2.78
CA VAL A 154 -2.63 17.11 3.93
C VAL A 154 -2.41 18.61 3.86
N ASP A 155 -2.75 19.32 4.93
CA ASP A 155 -2.56 20.77 5.10
C ASP A 155 -3.25 21.54 3.96
N GLY A 156 -4.58 21.46 3.93
CA GLY A 156 -5.44 22.20 3.00
C GLY A 156 -5.35 23.70 3.23
N ALA A 157 -5.38 24.48 2.16
CA ALA A 157 -5.24 25.95 2.22
C ALA A 157 -6.53 26.70 2.60
N GLY A 158 -7.58 25.98 3.05
CA GLY A 158 -8.83 26.57 3.51
C GLY A 158 -8.63 27.41 4.77
N LYS A 159 -9.47 28.41 4.93
CA LYS A 159 -9.42 29.24 6.13
C LYS A 159 -10.04 28.48 7.30
N LYS A 160 -9.32 28.42 8.42
CA LYS A 160 -9.77 27.73 9.63
C LYS A 160 -11.18 28.15 10.07
N LYS A 161 -11.50 29.44 9.97
CA LYS A 161 -12.84 29.98 10.31
C LYS A 161 -13.95 29.37 9.43
N ASP A 162 -13.68 29.16 8.14
CA ASP A 162 -14.67 28.60 7.21
C ASP A 162 -14.85 27.10 7.47
N ILE A 163 -13.78 26.39 7.82
CA ILE A 163 -13.81 24.97 8.22
C ILE A 163 -14.60 24.82 9.54
N GLU A 164 -14.33 25.65 10.55
CA GLU A 164 -15.05 25.64 11.82
C GLU A 164 -16.56 25.97 11.65
N ALA A 165 -16.90 26.91 10.77
CA ALA A 165 -18.28 27.21 10.43
C ALA A 165 -18.98 26.01 9.77
N ARG A 166 -18.30 25.31 8.85
CA ARG A 166 -18.83 24.10 8.22
C ARG A 166 -19.01 22.95 9.21
N VAL A 167 -18.07 22.76 10.12
CA VAL A 167 -18.15 21.78 11.21
C VAL A 167 -19.38 22.07 12.09
N SER A 168 -19.62 23.33 12.44
CA SER A 168 -20.78 23.74 13.22
C SER A 168 -22.11 23.49 12.48
N GLN A 169 -22.13 23.74 11.18
CA GLN A 169 -23.29 23.44 10.32
C GLN A 169 -23.61 21.94 10.29
N ILE A 170 -22.59 21.08 10.15
CA ILE A 170 -22.79 19.63 10.15
C ILE A 170 -23.30 19.15 11.52
N LYS A 171 -22.78 19.71 12.63
CA LYS A 171 -23.27 19.40 13.98
C LYS A 171 -24.75 19.73 14.15
N ALA A 172 -25.18 20.90 13.67
CA ALA A 172 -26.59 21.27 13.71
C ALA A 172 -27.45 20.28 12.90
N GLN A 173 -27.00 19.87 11.71
CA GLN A 173 -27.70 18.86 10.89
C GLN A 173 -27.82 17.49 11.60
N ILE A 174 -26.81 17.10 12.40
CA ILE A 174 -26.87 15.86 13.21
C ILE A 174 -27.93 15.93 14.29
N GLU A 175 -28.13 17.11 14.88
CA GLU A 175 -29.16 17.34 15.91
C GLU A 175 -30.58 17.43 15.33
N GLU A 176 -30.73 17.96 14.11
CA GLU A 176 -32.02 18.14 13.45
C GLU A 176 -32.53 16.85 12.77
N THR A 177 -31.64 15.95 12.35
CA THR A 177 -32.06 14.74 11.63
C THR A 177 -32.72 13.71 12.54
N THR A 178 -33.82 13.15 12.09
CA THR A 178 -34.56 12.06 12.76
C THR A 178 -34.19 10.67 12.23
N SER A 179 -33.38 10.59 11.17
CA SER A 179 -32.94 9.34 10.54
C SER A 179 -31.62 8.89 11.15
N ASP A 180 -31.61 7.74 11.80
CA ASP A 180 -30.38 7.15 12.38
C ASP A 180 -29.30 6.93 11.30
N TYR A 181 -29.69 6.52 10.10
CA TYR A 181 -28.78 6.34 8.98
C TYR A 181 -28.15 7.67 8.52
N ASP A 182 -28.93 8.73 8.39
CA ASP A 182 -28.41 10.05 8.01
C ASP A 182 -27.53 10.63 9.11
N LYS A 183 -27.90 10.39 10.37
CA LYS A 183 -27.10 10.77 11.53
C LYS A 183 -25.72 10.11 11.50
N GLU A 184 -25.66 8.81 11.26
CA GLU A 184 -24.40 8.08 11.11
C GLU A 184 -23.54 8.67 9.98
N LYS A 185 -24.11 8.94 8.81
CA LYS A 185 -23.39 9.50 7.66
C LYS A 185 -22.93 10.94 7.87
N LEU A 186 -23.70 11.75 8.58
CA LEU A 186 -23.28 13.09 9.00
C LEU A 186 -22.15 13.03 10.03
N GLN A 187 -22.18 12.06 10.95
CA GLN A 187 -21.10 11.83 11.91
C GLN A 187 -19.80 11.41 11.23
N GLU A 188 -19.85 10.48 10.25
CA GLU A 188 -18.70 10.12 9.43
C GLU A 188 -18.10 11.33 8.70
N ARG A 189 -18.95 12.17 8.12
CA ARG A 189 -18.54 13.38 7.42
C ARG A 189 -17.92 14.41 8.36
N LEU A 190 -18.52 14.59 9.54
CA LEU A 190 -17.98 15.43 10.59
C LEU A 190 -16.58 14.96 11.05
N ALA A 191 -16.43 13.66 11.28
CA ALA A 191 -15.14 13.07 11.68
C ALA A 191 -14.05 13.28 10.63
N LYS A 192 -14.39 13.14 9.35
CA LYS A 192 -13.44 13.37 8.24
C LYS A 192 -13.00 14.84 8.13
N LEU A 193 -13.90 15.79 8.35
CA LEU A 193 -13.59 17.22 8.25
C LEU A 193 -12.93 17.78 9.51
N ALA A 194 -13.42 17.39 10.69
CA ALA A 194 -12.95 17.91 11.98
C ALA A 194 -11.73 17.19 12.54
N GLY A 195 -11.48 15.95 12.11
CA GLY A 195 -10.41 15.11 12.64
C GLY A 195 -9.01 15.51 12.17
N GLY A 196 -8.91 16.20 11.05
CA GLY A 196 -7.63 16.54 10.46
C GLY A 196 -6.83 15.33 9.99
N VAL A 197 -5.55 15.52 9.74
CA VAL A 197 -4.59 14.47 9.37
C VAL A 197 -3.40 14.49 10.32
N ALA A 198 -3.12 13.36 10.96
CA ALA A 198 -1.93 13.18 11.77
C ALA A 198 -0.72 12.89 10.89
N VAL A 199 0.30 13.71 10.97
CA VAL A 199 1.53 13.60 10.19
C VAL A 199 2.68 13.22 11.12
N ILE A 200 3.14 11.98 11.02
CA ILE A 200 4.32 11.50 11.75
C ILE A 200 5.56 11.84 10.93
N LYS A 201 6.36 12.79 11.42
CA LYS A 201 7.63 13.16 10.80
C LYS A 201 8.75 12.38 11.47
N VAL A 202 9.21 11.34 10.80
CA VAL A 202 10.27 10.49 11.34
C VAL A 202 11.62 11.19 11.26
N GLY A 203 12.35 11.24 12.38
CA GLY A 203 13.71 11.76 12.50
C GLY A 203 14.73 10.64 12.76
N GLY A 204 15.99 10.91 12.44
CA GLY A 204 17.11 10.00 12.70
C GLY A 204 18.44 10.66 12.38
N ALA A 205 19.54 10.04 12.84
CA ALA A 205 20.89 10.54 12.64
C ALA A 205 21.41 10.27 11.22
N THR A 206 20.96 9.17 10.60
CA THR A 206 21.34 8.76 9.26
C THR A 206 20.11 8.54 8.37
N GLU A 207 20.30 8.57 7.06
CA GLU A 207 19.22 8.31 6.09
C GLU A 207 18.71 6.87 6.22
N VAL A 208 19.59 5.92 6.47
CA VAL A 208 19.24 4.50 6.68
C VAL A 208 18.35 4.34 7.91
N GLU A 209 18.71 4.96 9.03
CA GLU A 209 17.93 4.96 10.26
C GLU A 209 16.53 5.58 10.07
N VAL A 210 16.46 6.70 9.33
CA VAL A 210 15.17 7.34 9.01
C VAL A 210 14.31 6.42 8.16
N LYS A 211 14.88 5.72 7.18
CA LYS A 211 14.16 4.79 6.33
C LYS A 211 13.62 3.62 7.15
N GLU A 212 14.46 2.99 7.96
CA GLU A 212 14.06 1.88 8.83
C GLU A 212 12.94 2.26 9.81
N LYS A 213 13.09 3.40 10.51
CA LYS A 213 12.05 3.90 11.41
C LYS A 213 10.74 4.22 10.68
N LYS A 214 10.84 4.74 9.46
CA LYS A 214 9.67 5.04 8.63
C LYS A 214 8.92 3.77 8.25
N ASP A 215 9.66 2.73 7.82
CA ASP A 215 9.08 1.44 7.45
C ASP A 215 8.39 0.79 8.68
N ARG A 216 9.02 0.85 9.85
CA ARG A 216 8.43 0.37 11.12
C ARG A 216 7.15 1.12 11.53
N VAL A 217 7.10 2.45 11.32
CA VAL A 217 5.89 3.24 11.56
C VAL A 217 4.78 2.86 10.57
N GLU A 218 5.12 2.59 9.33
CA GLU A 218 4.17 2.17 8.30
C GLU A 218 3.58 0.79 8.61
N ASP A 219 4.40 -0.16 9.05
CA ASP A 219 3.95 -1.48 9.52
C ASP A 219 2.99 -1.36 10.71
N ALA A 220 3.34 -0.54 11.70
CA ALA A 220 2.49 -0.28 12.85
C ALA A 220 1.14 0.35 12.44
N LEU A 221 1.13 1.25 11.45
CA LEU A 221 -0.08 1.86 10.92
C LEU A 221 -0.97 0.83 10.22
N ASN A 222 -0.39 -0.02 9.39
CA ASN A 222 -1.11 -1.09 8.69
C ASN A 222 -1.67 -2.13 9.66
N ALA A 223 -0.88 -2.54 10.65
CA ALA A 223 -1.34 -3.44 11.72
C ALA A 223 -2.50 -2.84 12.52
N THR A 224 -2.42 -1.54 12.86
CA THR A 224 -3.49 -0.83 13.57
C THR A 224 -4.78 -0.78 12.74
N ARG A 225 -4.68 -0.47 11.45
CA ARG A 225 -5.85 -0.48 10.53
C ARG A 225 -6.49 -1.87 10.47
N ALA A 226 -5.70 -2.92 10.30
CA ALA A 226 -6.17 -4.29 10.26
C ALA A 226 -6.85 -4.70 11.60
N ALA A 227 -6.31 -4.23 12.73
CA ALA A 227 -6.88 -4.48 14.04
C ALA A 227 -8.22 -3.76 14.25
N VAL A 228 -8.38 -2.55 13.72
CA VAL A 228 -9.67 -1.83 13.75
C VAL A 228 -10.75 -2.56 12.93
N GLU A 229 -10.36 -3.20 11.81
CA GLU A 229 -11.31 -3.87 10.92
C GLU A 229 -11.84 -5.21 11.49
N GLU A 230 -10.97 -6.06 12.06
CA GLU A 230 -11.33 -7.42 12.49
C GLU A 230 -10.97 -7.74 13.95
N GLY A 231 -10.50 -6.74 14.70
CA GLY A 231 -10.08 -6.93 16.09
C GLY A 231 -8.67 -7.51 16.22
N ILE A 232 -8.33 -7.85 17.47
CA ILE A 232 -7.02 -8.38 17.87
C ILE A 232 -7.15 -9.78 18.46
N VAL A 233 -6.06 -10.53 18.36
CA VAL A 233 -5.89 -11.87 18.95
C VAL A 233 -4.56 -11.92 19.72
N PRO A 234 -4.37 -12.92 20.63
CA PRO A 234 -3.06 -13.13 21.26
C PRO A 234 -1.98 -13.35 20.21
N GLY A 235 -0.88 -12.60 20.33
CA GLY A 235 0.24 -12.62 19.39
C GLY A 235 1.16 -13.83 19.57
N GLY A 236 2.35 -13.75 18.98
CA GLY A 236 3.37 -14.78 19.12
C GLY A 236 2.98 -16.15 18.56
N GLY A 237 2.09 -16.21 17.57
CA GLY A 237 1.56 -17.46 17.01
C GLY A 237 0.56 -18.21 17.94
N THR A 238 0.26 -17.66 19.12
CA THR A 238 -0.65 -18.29 20.10
C THR A 238 -2.06 -18.46 19.58
N ALA A 239 -2.60 -17.49 18.83
CA ALA A 239 -3.93 -17.58 18.24
C ALA A 239 -4.09 -18.83 17.33
N LEU A 240 -3.07 -19.13 16.53
CA LEU A 240 -3.06 -20.33 15.67
C LEU A 240 -3.01 -21.62 16.50
N LEU A 241 -2.22 -21.67 17.59
CA LEU A 241 -2.20 -22.80 18.51
C LEU A 241 -3.58 -23.03 19.16
N ARG A 242 -4.30 -21.97 19.52
CA ARG A 242 -5.67 -22.08 20.06
C ARG A 242 -6.65 -22.58 19.00
N ALA A 243 -6.51 -22.16 17.74
CA ALA A 243 -7.32 -22.64 16.62
C ALA A 243 -7.17 -24.15 16.36
N LYS A 244 -6.06 -24.76 16.79
CA LYS A 244 -5.80 -26.20 16.69
C LYS A 244 -6.93 -27.05 17.29
N LYS A 245 -7.56 -26.58 18.38
CA LYS A 245 -8.72 -27.27 19.00
C LYS A 245 -9.93 -27.36 18.05
N ALA A 246 -10.13 -26.35 17.21
CA ALA A 246 -11.23 -26.35 16.24
C ALA A 246 -10.90 -27.25 15.05
N VAL A 247 -9.70 -27.13 14.50
CA VAL A 247 -9.24 -27.96 13.38
C VAL A 247 -9.19 -29.44 13.74
N GLY A 248 -8.76 -29.79 14.96
CA GLY A 248 -8.71 -31.18 15.46
C GLY A 248 -10.07 -31.86 15.61
N LYS A 249 -11.18 -31.13 15.53
CA LYS A 249 -12.55 -31.69 15.51
C LYS A 249 -13.02 -32.09 14.11
N ILE A 250 -12.28 -31.62 13.08
CA ILE A 250 -12.59 -31.91 11.68
C ILE A 250 -11.99 -33.28 11.35
N THR A 251 -12.84 -34.22 10.96
CA THR A 251 -12.42 -35.55 10.56
C THR A 251 -13.03 -35.93 9.22
N SER A 252 -12.37 -36.83 8.49
CA SER A 252 -12.86 -37.35 7.22
C SER A 252 -12.65 -38.86 7.13
N ASP A 253 -13.58 -39.57 6.54
CA ASP A 253 -13.45 -40.99 6.23
C ASP A 253 -12.49 -41.24 5.05
N ASN A 254 -12.21 -40.22 4.24
CA ASN A 254 -11.22 -40.27 3.18
C ASN A 254 -9.82 -40.03 3.78
N ALA A 255 -8.92 -40.99 3.60
CA ALA A 255 -7.56 -40.98 4.14
C ALA A 255 -6.75 -39.81 3.64
N ASP A 256 -6.89 -39.41 2.35
CA ASP A 256 -6.16 -38.32 1.75
C ASP A 256 -6.62 -36.96 2.31
N VAL A 257 -7.93 -36.79 2.49
CA VAL A 257 -8.48 -35.60 3.15
C VAL A 257 -8.04 -35.53 4.61
N GLN A 258 -8.03 -36.64 5.32
CA GLN A 258 -7.53 -36.71 6.69
C GLN A 258 -6.03 -36.36 6.78
N ALA A 259 -5.23 -36.81 5.81
CA ALA A 259 -3.82 -36.44 5.72
C ALA A 259 -3.65 -34.91 5.54
N GLY A 260 -4.46 -34.28 4.69
CA GLY A 260 -4.50 -32.85 4.52
C GLY A 260 -4.84 -32.08 5.82
N ILE A 261 -5.83 -32.55 6.57
CA ILE A 261 -6.18 -32.00 7.89
C ILE A 261 -4.99 -32.09 8.85
N ASN A 262 -4.31 -33.24 8.88
CA ASN A 262 -3.13 -33.44 9.74
C ASN A 262 -1.95 -32.54 9.34
N ILE A 263 -1.75 -32.26 8.04
CA ILE A 263 -0.76 -31.29 7.56
C ILE A 263 -1.06 -29.89 8.10
N VAL A 264 -2.30 -29.43 8.01
CA VAL A 264 -2.71 -28.14 8.56
C VAL A 264 -2.51 -28.09 10.06
N LEU A 265 -2.91 -29.12 10.82
CA LEU A 265 -2.71 -29.22 12.27
C LEU A 265 -1.25 -29.09 12.69
N LYS A 266 -0.34 -29.61 11.88
CA LYS A 266 1.12 -29.48 12.12
C LYS A 266 1.63 -28.09 11.70
N ALA A 267 1.17 -27.58 10.56
CA ALA A 267 1.62 -26.32 10.01
C ALA A 267 1.30 -25.11 10.90
N ILE A 268 0.13 -25.08 11.55
CA ILE A 268 -0.28 -23.97 12.42
C ILE A 268 0.54 -23.85 13.73
N GLU A 269 1.38 -24.84 14.05
CA GLU A 269 2.36 -24.73 15.13
C GLU A 269 3.63 -23.96 14.73
N ALA A 270 3.94 -23.94 13.44
CA ALA A 270 5.22 -23.44 12.95
C ALA A 270 5.51 -21.98 13.33
N PRO A 271 4.58 -21.02 13.29
CA PRO A 271 4.87 -19.65 13.67
C PRO A 271 5.32 -19.49 15.13
N ALA A 272 4.60 -20.10 16.07
CA ALA A 272 4.97 -20.04 17.49
C ALA A 272 6.30 -20.76 17.77
N ARG A 273 6.52 -21.90 17.11
CA ARG A 273 7.77 -22.65 17.18
C ARG A 273 8.95 -21.81 16.72
N GLN A 274 8.83 -21.19 15.56
CA GLN A 274 9.90 -20.39 14.98
C GLN A 274 10.24 -19.16 15.83
N ILE A 275 9.22 -18.49 16.42
CA ILE A 275 9.44 -17.37 17.34
C ILE A 275 10.24 -17.82 18.56
N ALA A 276 9.89 -18.98 19.16
CA ALA A 276 10.61 -19.51 20.30
C ALA A 276 12.07 -19.89 19.94
N GLU A 277 12.27 -20.56 18.80
CA GLU A 277 13.59 -20.94 18.31
C GLU A 277 14.47 -19.72 17.99
N ASN A 278 13.91 -18.66 17.40
CA ASN A 278 14.61 -17.40 17.17
C ASN A 278 15.06 -16.72 18.49
N ALA A 279 14.30 -16.92 19.57
CA ALA A 279 14.66 -16.47 20.92
C ALA A 279 15.66 -17.42 21.64
N GLY A 280 16.10 -18.50 20.98
CA GLY A 280 17.05 -19.47 21.55
C GLY A 280 16.38 -20.49 22.48
N VAL A 281 15.05 -20.62 22.47
CA VAL A 281 14.30 -21.54 23.33
C VAL A 281 13.73 -22.69 22.49
N GLU A 282 13.68 -23.90 23.08
CA GLU A 282 13.15 -25.07 22.40
C GLU A 282 11.64 -24.93 22.13
N GLY A 283 11.28 -24.77 20.84
CA GLY A 283 9.91 -24.48 20.41
C GLY A 283 8.88 -25.52 20.83
N SER A 284 9.28 -26.80 20.92
CA SER A 284 8.39 -27.88 21.35
C SER A 284 7.96 -27.75 22.82
N ILE A 285 8.87 -27.27 23.68
CA ILE A 285 8.58 -27.02 25.08
C ILE A 285 7.60 -25.85 25.23
N VAL A 286 7.86 -24.78 24.48
CA VAL A 286 7.01 -23.58 24.50
C VAL A 286 5.58 -23.91 24.04
N ILE A 287 5.44 -24.63 22.93
CA ILE A 287 4.12 -25.07 22.42
C ILE A 287 3.41 -25.95 23.44
N GLY A 288 4.11 -26.93 24.04
CA GLY A 288 3.57 -27.80 25.06
C GLY A 288 2.96 -27.01 26.21
N LYS A 289 3.72 -26.10 26.81
CA LYS A 289 3.26 -25.26 27.93
C LYS A 289 2.06 -24.37 27.55
N ILE A 290 2.08 -23.77 26.34
CA ILE A 290 0.95 -22.98 25.89
C ILE A 290 -0.31 -23.85 25.75
N MET A 291 -0.18 -25.05 25.18
CA MET A 291 -1.31 -25.95 24.95
C MET A 291 -1.89 -26.56 26.23
N GLU A 292 -1.10 -26.75 27.27
CA GLU A 292 -1.54 -27.21 28.60
C GLU A 292 -2.39 -26.17 29.33
N SER A 293 -2.15 -24.88 29.08
CA SER A 293 -2.91 -23.80 29.70
C SER A 293 -4.34 -23.73 29.18
N LYS A 294 -5.29 -23.55 30.11
CA LYS A 294 -6.71 -23.35 29.80
C LYS A 294 -7.03 -21.92 29.37
N SER A 295 -6.18 -20.95 29.72
CA SER A 295 -6.35 -19.54 29.29
C SER A 295 -6.06 -19.40 27.82
N GLU A 296 -6.95 -18.75 27.09
CA GLU A 296 -6.81 -18.50 25.66
C GLU A 296 -5.78 -17.41 25.36
N THR A 297 -5.51 -16.53 26.31
CA THR A 297 -4.60 -15.40 26.22
C THR A 297 -3.18 -15.70 26.71
N PHE A 298 -3.00 -16.83 27.41
CA PHE A 298 -1.71 -17.28 27.90
C PHE A 298 -0.80 -17.71 26.76
N GLY A 299 0.43 -17.16 26.73
CA GLY A 299 1.42 -17.46 25.73
C GLY A 299 2.85 -17.14 26.19
N PHE A 300 3.78 -17.12 25.26
CA PHE A 300 5.19 -16.92 25.50
C PHE A 300 5.65 -15.53 25.02
N ASP A 301 6.20 -14.74 25.93
CA ASP A 301 6.89 -13.48 25.66
C ASP A 301 8.36 -13.79 25.33
N ALA A 302 8.68 -13.86 24.05
CA ALA A 302 10.01 -14.22 23.57
C ALA A 302 11.08 -13.16 23.88
N ALA A 303 10.70 -11.91 24.12
CA ALA A 303 11.62 -10.84 24.43
C ALA A 303 12.16 -10.94 25.89
N ASN A 304 11.31 -11.43 26.80
CA ASN A 304 11.64 -11.52 28.22
C ASN A 304 11.82 -12.96 28.72
N ASP A 305 11.62 -13.98 27.85
CA ASP A 305 11.64 -15.41 28.19
C ASP A 305 10.63 -15.77 29.32
N GLU A 306 9.42 -15.21 29.22
CA GLU A 306 8.38 -15.36 30.23
C GLU A 306 7.08 -15.92 29.64
N TYR A 307 6.31 -16.63 30.49
CA TYR A 307 4.96 -17.09 30.17
C TYR A 307 3.94 -16.16 30.85
N VAL A 308 3.15 -15.44 30.03
CA VAL A 308 2.30 -14.35 30.51
C VAL A 308 0.94 -14.35 29.80
N ASP A 309 0.03 -13.50 30.28
CA ASP A 309 -1.14 -13.09 29.51
C ASP A 309 -0.69 -12.09 28.41
N LEU A 310 -0.78 -12.53 27.16
CA LEU A 310 -0.28 -11.77 26.03
C LEU A 310 -1.12 -10.50 25.75
N ILE A 311 -2.43 -10.55 26.03
CA ILE A 311 -3.32 -9.39 25.85
C ILE A 311 -2.97 -8.31 26.88
N GLU A 312 -2.81 -8.70 28.14
CA GLU A 312 -2.43 -7.74 29.21
C GLU A 312 -1.04 -7.14 28.98
N LYS A 313 -0.12 -7.91 28.43
CA LYS A 313 1.24 -7.43 28.08
C LYS A 313 1.30 -6.64 26.77
N GLY A 314 0.20 -6.55 26.02
CA GLY A 314 0.15 -5.85 24.72
C GLY A 314 0.83 -6.61 23.58
N ILE A 315 1.08 -7.91 23.75
CA ILE A 315 1.60 -8.79 22.69
C ILE A 315 0.43 -9.34 21.90
N VAL A 316 0.01 -8.58 20.91
CA VAL A 316 -1.21 -8.82 20.15
C VAL A 316 -0.94 -8.79 18.65
N ASP A 317 -1.70 -9.59 17.90
CA ASP A 317 -1.70 -9.56 16.44
C ASP A 317 -3.08 -9.13 15.92
N PRO A 318 -3.16 -8.43 14.77
CA PRO A 318 -4.44 -8.19 14.12
C PRO A 318 -5.04 -9.50 13.61
N ALA A 319 -6.30 -9.78 13.96
CA ALA A 319 -6.97 -11.01 13.55
C ALA A 319 -7.01 -11.17 12.01
N LYS A 320 -7.21 -10.08 11.28
CA LYS A 320 -7.19 -10.04 9.81
C LYS A 320 -5.86 -10.53 9.23
N VAL A 321 -4.74 -10.12 9.80
CA VAL A 321 -3.40 -10.52 9.32
C VAL A 321 -3.18 -12.01 9.52
N VAL A 322 -3.45 -12.53 10.73
CA VAL A 322 -3.29 -13.96 11.04
C VAL A 322 -4.18 -14.83 10.15
N ARG A 323 -5.44 -14.44 10.00
CA ARG A 323 -6.40 -15.15 9.14
C ARG A 323 -5.98 -15.15 7.68
N ARG A 324 -5.58 -14.00 7.15
CA ARG A 324 -5.12 -13.88 5.75
C ARG A 324 -3.84 -14.67 5.49
N ALA A 325 -2.87 -14.57 6.38
CA ALA A 325 -1.63 -15.34 6.25
C ALA A 325 -1.89 -16.85 6.15
N LEU A 326 -2.77 -17.39 6.99
CA LEU A 326 -3.16 -18.79 6.93
C LEU A 326 -3.92 -19.15 5.64
N GLN A 327 -4.84 -18.31 5.20
CA GLN A 327 -5.65 -18.51 4.00
C GLN A 327 -4.79 -18.49 2.73
N ASP A 328 -3.90 -17.50 2.64
CA ASP A 328 -3.05 -17.30 1.47
C ASP A 328 -1.97 -18.41 1.40
N ALA A 329 -1.40 -18.81 2.55
CA ALA A 329 -0.48 -19.93 2.63
C ALA A 329 -1.15 -21.25 2.20
N ALA A 330 -2.38 -21.50 2.64
CA ALA A 330 -3.14 -22.69 2.22
C ALA A 330 -3.46 -22.68 0.73
N SER A 331 -3.78 -21.52 0.16
CA SER A 331 -4.02 -21.35 -1.28
C SER A 331 -2.78 -21.69 -2.11
N VAL A 332 -1.63 -21.12 -1.75
CA VAL A 332 -0.36 -21.39 -2.45
C VAL A 332 0.08 -22.85 -2.28
N ALA A 333 0.00 -23.39 -1.06
CA ALA A 333 0.36 -24.78 -0.79
C ALA A 333 -0.54 -25.76 -1.58
N GLY A 334 -1.85 -25.49 -1.66
CA GLY A 334 -2.80 -26.26 -2.46
C GLY A 334 -2.43 -26.29 -3.95
N LEU A 335 -2.04 -25.16 -4.50
CA LEU A 335 -1.55 -25.08 -5.89
C LEU A 335 -0.26 -25.89 -6.07
N LEU A 336 0.71 -25.77 -5.16
CA LEU A 336 1.97 -26.51 -5.22
C LEU A 336 1.76 -28.04 -5.16
N VAL A 337 0.88 -28.51 -4.28
CA VAL A 337 0.59 -29.95 -4.14
C VAL A 337 -0.06 -30.52 -5.39
N THR A 338 -0.84 -29.74 -6.14
CA THR A 338 -1.50 -30.17 -7.38
C THR A 338 -0.64 -29.97 -8.63
N THR A 339 0.54 -29.38 -8.51
CA THR A 339 1.44 -29.06 -9.64
C THR A 339 2.49 -30.16 -9.83
N GLU A 340 2.64 -30.65 -11.07
CA GLU A 340 3.66 -31.65 -11.42
C GLU A 340 4.98 -31.00 -11.88
N ALA A 341 4.94 -29.78 -12.37
CA ALA A 341 6.11 -29.04 -12.87
C ALA A 341 6.02 -27.55 -12.57
N MET A 342 7.15 -26.93 -12.28
CA MET A 342 7.28 -25.49 -12.12
C MET A 342 8.21 -24.95 -13.22
N VAL A 343 7.77 -23.86 -13.86
CA VAL A 343 8.58 -23.14 -14.86
C VAL A 343 9.05 -21.84 -14.21
N ALA A 344 10.37 -21.66 -14.14
CA ALA A 344 10.98 -20.47 -13.57
C ALA A 344 12.03 -19.89 -14.51
N GLU A 345 12.27 -18.61 -14.43
CA GLU A 345 13.38 -17.98 -15.16
C GLU A 345 14.73 -18.50 -14.63
N THR A 346 15.64 -18.79 -15.54
CA THR A 346 17.02 -19.12 -15.17
C THR A 346 17.66 -17.91 -14.48
N PRO A 347 18.34 -18.09 -13.33
CA PRO A 347 19.05 -17.00 -12.69
C PRO A 347 20.01 -16.33 -13.68
N LYS A 348 19.91 -15.02 -13.82
CA LYS A 348 20.87 -14.26 -14.63
C LYS A 348 22.24 -14.35 -13.98
N GLU A 349 23.25 -14.75 -14.74
CA GLU A 349 24.62 -14.68 -14.27
C GLU A 349 24.91 -13.22 -13.85
N PRO A 350 25.60 -13.01 -12.70
CA PRO A 350 25.98 -11.67 -12.29
C PRO A 350 26.81 -11.05 -13.41
N SER A 351 26.26 -10.04 -14.06
CA SER A 351 27.02 -9.26 -15.04
C SER A 351 28.24 -8.69 -14.31
N ALA A 352 29.43 -9.04 -14.81
CA ALA A 352 30.68 -8.49 -14.28
C ALA A 352 30.54 -6.95 -14.21
N PRO A 353 30.96 -6.30 -13.12
CA PRO A 353 30.90 -4.87 -13.01
C PRO A 353 31.63 -4.26 -14.20
N ALA A 354 30.95 -3.41 -14.96
CA ALA A 354 31.56 -2.66 -16.05
C ALA A 354 32.75 -1.88 -15.48
N MET A 355 33.95 -2.24 -15.89
CA MET A 355 35.15 -1.50 -15.52
C MET A 355 34.95 -0.05 -15.98
N PRO A 356 35.17 0.95 -15.16
CA PRO A 356 35.20 2.33 -15.58
C PRO A 356 36.31 2.48 -16.62
N GLY A 357 35.91 2.73 -17.88
CA GLY A 357 36.85 3.02 -18.96
C GLY A 357 37.75 4.18 -18.58
N GLY A 358 39.02 3.90 -18.31
CA GLY A 358 40.07 4.88 -18.12
C GLY A 358 40.18 5.73 -19.39
N GLY A 359 39.73 6.97 -19.31
CA GLY A 359 40.06 7.99 -20.30
C GLY A 359 41.50 8.41 -20.18
N GLY A 360 42.18 8.50 -21.27
CA GLY A 360 43.43 9.24 -21.30
C GLY A 360 44.36 8.86 -22.44
N GLY A 361 44.56 9.77 -23.39
CA GLY A 361 45.84 9.82 -24.10
C GLY A 361 45.76 9.85 -25.61
N MET A 362 45.57 10.95 -26.12
CA MET A 362 46.35 11.74 -27.12
C MET A 362 47.30 10.98 -28.06
N GLY A 363 47.06 11.18 -29.39
CA GLY A 363 48.12 11.47 -30.37
C GLY A 363 48.65 10.33 -31.17
N GLY A 364 48.57 10.42 -32.48
CA GLY A 364 49.49 9.70 -33.38
C GLY A 364 48.92 9.28 -34.73
N MET A 365 49.14 10.13 -35.63
CA MET A 365 49.04 10.11 -37.09
C MET A 365 49.68 8.93 -37.74
N GLY A 366 49.07 8.38 -38.83
CA GLY A 366 49.77 7.81 -40.00
C GLY A 366 49.67 6.34 -40.24
N GLY A 367 49.28 5.99 -41.45
CA GLY A 367 49.65 4.71 -42.04
C GLY A 367 48.57 3.94 -42.80
N MET A 368 48.53 4.24 -44.03
CA MET A 368 47.89 3.63 -45.21
C MET A 368 48.23 2.13 -45.37
N GLY A 369 47.26 1.32 -45.87
CA GLY A 369 47.54 0.21 -46.74
C GLY A 369 47.16 -1.19 -46.30
N GLY A 370 46.39 -1.91 -47.13
CA GLY A 370 46.39 -3.35 -47.11
C GLY A 370 45.04 -4.07 -47.19
N MET A 371 44.67 -4.26 -48.40
CA MET A 371 43.69 -5.11 -49.05
C MET A 371 43.73 -6.58 -48.62
N GLY A 372 42.57 -7.25 -48.49
CA GLY A 372 42.44 -8.63 -48.87
C GLY A 372 42.04 -9.61 -47.76
N GLY A 373 40.95 -10.35 -47.98
CA GLY A 373 40.71 -11.58 -47.28
C GLY A 373 39.22 -11.91 -47.02
N MET A 374 38.68 -12.60 -47.96
CA MET A 374 37.35 -13.22 -48.03
C MET A 374 37.17 -14.32 -46.98
N GLY A 375 35.96 -14.50 -46.48
CA GLY A 375 35.41 -15.82 -46.15
C GLY A 375 35.10 -16.07 -44.67
N GLY A 376 33.85 -16.32 -44.42
CA GLY A 376 33.44 -17.01 -43.18
C GLY A 376 32.10 -16.52 -42.61
N THR A 377 31.02 -16.96 -43.26
CA THR A 377 29.67 -16.87 -42.64
C THR A 377 29.58 -17.92 -41.55
N GLY A 378 29.69 -17.49 -40.28
CA GLY A 378 29.26 -18.28 -39.13
C GLY A 378 27.92 -17.76 -38.64
N PRO A 379 26.98 -18.66 -38.26
CA PRO A 379 25.67 -18.21 -37.82
C PRO A 379 25.76 -17.47 -36.50
N ALA A 380 24.94 -16.42 -36.37
CA ALA A 380 24.74 -15.69 -35.13
C ALA A 380 24.25 -16.65 -34.04
N PRO A 381 24.73 -16.53 -32.77
CA PRO A 381 24.18 -17.31 -31.68
C PRO A 381 22.75 -16.84 -31.43
N GLY A 382 21.82 -17.79 -31.62
CA GLY A 382 20.43 -17.61 -31.24
C GLY A 382 20.33 -17.34 -29.74
N SER A 383 19.53 -16.37 -29.39
CA SER A 383 19.09 -16.12 -28.01
C SER A 383 18.18 -17.27 -27.60
N ASP A 384 18.74 -18.37 -27.14
CA ASP A 384 18.01 -19.38 -26.40
C ASP A 384 17.79 -18.82 -24.97
N ALA A 385 16.61 -18.22 -24.75
CA ALA A 385 16.06 -18.04 -23.44
C ALA A 385 15.75 -19.45 -22.88
N GLY A 386 16.74 -20.04 -22.21
CA GLY A 386 16.63 -21.35 -21.61
C GLY A 386 15.61 -21.37 -20.50
N THR A 387 14.41 -21.86 -20.81
CA THR A 387 13.39 -22.18 -19.84
C THR A 387 13.72 -23.56 -19.25
N SER A 388 14.17 -23.62 -18.00
CA SER A 388 14.41 -24.89 -17.32
C SER A 388 13.12 -25.39 -16.66
N MET A 389 12.70 -26.60 -17.05
CA MET A 389 11.60 -27.31 -16.38
C MET A 389 12.14 -28.06 -15.16
N LEU A 390 11.81 -27.63 -13.97
CA LEU A 390 12.05 -28.37 -12.74
C LEU A 390 10.88 -29.34 -12.51
N ARG A 391 11.16 -30.65 -12.65
CA ARG A 391 10.20 -31.69 -12.24
C ARG A 391 10.24 -31.81 -10.72
N LEU A 392 9.11 -31.62 -10.09
CA LEU A 392 8.94 -31.94 -8.67
C LEU A 392 9.00 -33.46 -8.48
N PRO A 393 9.70 -33.99 -7.46
CA PRO A 393 9.70 -35.41 -7.20
C PRO A 393 8.29 -35.86 -6.79
N PRO A 394 7.92 -37.14 -7.07
CA PRO A 394 6.64 -37.66 -6.68
C PRO A 394 6.45 -37.61 -5.17
N ALA A 395 5.21 -37.41 -4.72
CA ALA A 395 4.80 -37.10 -3.33
C ALA A 395 5.26 -38.10 -2.24
N ASN A 396 5.92 -39.20 -2.60
CA ASN A 396 6.38 -40.25 -1.69
C ASN A 396 7.90 -40.24 -1.40
N ALA A 397 8.68 -39.28 -1.93
CA ALA A 397 10.04 -39.11 -1.53
C ALA A 397 10.08 -38.26 -0.26
N GLY A 398 10.53 -38.83 0.86
CA GLY A 398 10.68 -38.12 2.12
C GLY A 398 11.48 -36.84 1.93
N LEU A 399 10.82 -35.72 2.10
CA LEU A 399 11.35 -34.39 1.85
C LEU A 399 11.64 -33.74 3.18
N ASP A 400 12.91 -33.65 3.52
CA ASP A 400 13.43 -32.61 4.40
C ASP A 400 13.43 -31.29 3.64
N TYR A 401 12.33 -30.55 3.72
CA TYR A 401 12.27 -29.18 3.24
C TYR A 401 12.81 -28.25 4.33
N GLN A 402 14.00 -27.76 4.12
CA GLN A 402 14.36 -26.48 4.71
C GLN A 402 13.51 -25.41 4.01
N LEU A 403 12.43 -25.01 4.65
CA LEU A 403 11.75 -23.76 4.37
C LEU A 403 12.75 -22.65 4.73
N ASN A 404 13.46 -22.16 3.72
CA ASN A 404 14.10 -20.85 3.85
C ASN A 404 12.98 -19.85 4.10
N SER A 405 12.84 -19.47 5.35
CA SER A 405 11.97 -18.42 5.84
C SER A 405 12.16 -17.19 4.97
N VAL A 406 11.06 -16.64 4.47
CA VAL A 406 10.99 -15.23 4.10
C VAL A 406 11.42 -14.47 5.36
N GLY A 407 12.66 -13.99 5.35
CA GLY A 407 13.30 -13.46 6.54
C GLY A 407 12.67 -12.15 6.96
N PHE A 408 12.02 -12.16 8.09
CA PHE A 408 12.06 -11.02 8.99
C PHE A 408 13.40 -11.10 9.75
N ASN A 409 14.45 -10.50 9.18
CA ASN A 409 15.69 -10.29 9.88
C ASN A 409 15.44 -9.29 11.01
N HIS A 410 15.30 -9.81 12.20
CA HIS A 410 15.60 -9.10 13.43
C HIS A 410 17.09 -9.30 13.69
N GLU A 411 17.95 -8.44 13.19
CA GLU A 411 19.23 -8.21 13.83
C GLU A 411 19.01 -7.14 14.90
N GLY A 412 19.05 -7.62 16.15
CA GLY A 412 19.00 -6.80 17.30
C GLY A 412 20.35 -6.18 17.63
N GLN A 413 20.36 -4.99 18.06
CA GLN A 413 20.98 -4.51 19.31
C GLN A 413 20.34 -3.19 19.67
#